data_f7a00c8a53070b989130282f431c164b
#
_entry.id   f7a00c8a53070b989130282f431c164b
#
_cell.length_a   1.000
_cell.length_b   1.000
_cell.length_c   1.000
_cell.angle_alpha   90.00
_cell.angle_beta   90.00
_cell.angle_gamma   90.00
#
_symmetry.space_group_name_H-M   'P 1'
#
loop_
_entity.id
_entity.type
_entity.pdbx_description
1 polymer ?
#
loop_
_entity_poly.entity_id
_entity_poly.type
_entity_poly.pdbx_seq_one_letter_code
_entity_poly.pdbx_strand_id
1 'polypeptide(L)'
;MPIRINADLPAKKILEHENIFVMDYERSLKQDIRPLKIIIMNLMPTKQATELQLLRSLSNTPLQVDITFLKTETHDAQNESQTHMETFYTIFPEIRQQYFDGLIITGAPVETLDFEEVDYWPELVEIMEWSKTHVTSTFHICWAAQAGLYYHYGVRKELLDEKIFGIFQHHTIHRKTPLIRGFDDVFNAPHSRHSQIVREDVEKNPELTILADSEEAGPFIIIAKEGRQIFVTGHPEYDVLTLDGEYKRDFAKGMDNVPFPNRYYKDDKPELGPVKSWRCHANTLYTNWLNYYVYQMTTYDPMEIQNLK
;
A
#
# COMPACT_ATOMS: atom_id res chain seq x y z
N MET A 1 -16.20 -8.40 -10.12
CA MET A 1 -15.48 -9.51 -10.77
C MET A 1 -14.17 -9.71 -10.03
N PRO A 2 -13.56 -10.90 -10.04
CA PRO A 2 -12.57 -11.27 -9.02
C PRO A 2 -11.14 -10.92 -9.39
N ILE A 3 -10.30 -10.87 -8.36
CA ILE A 3 -8.85 -10.87 -8.50
C ILE A 3 -8.40 -12.19 -9.13
N ARG A 4 -7.52 -12.10 -10.14
CA ARG A 4 -6.84 -13.25 -10.72
C ARG A 4 -5.49 -13.45 -10.02
N ILE A 5 -5.31 -14.62 -9.42
CA ILE A 5 -4.09 -15.01 -8.71
C ILE A 5 -3.70 -16.44 -9.08
N ASN A 6 -2.45 -16.81 -8.79
CA ASN A 6 -1.98 -18.19 -8.95
C ASN A 6 -2.85 -19.14 -8.11
N ALA A 7 -3.24 -20.28 -8.69
CA ALA A 7 -4.10 -21.28 -8.04
C ALA A 7 -3.51 -21.83 -6.74
N ASP A 8 -2.18 -21.92 -6.66
CA ASP A 8 -1.43 -22.48 -5.53
C ASP A 8 -1.02 -21.43 -4.48
N LEU A 9 -1.36 -20.16 -4.70
CA LEU A 9 -1.07 -19.10 -3.73
C LEU A 9 -1.79 -19.38 -2.40
N PRO A 10 -1.10 -19.45 -1.25
CA PRO A 10 -1.74 -19.76 0.05
C PRO A 10 -2.91 -18.85 0.40
N ALA A 11 -2.82 -17.57 0.05
CA ALA A 11 -3.87 -16.59 0.27
C ALA A 11 -5.21 -16.99 -0.39
N LYS A 12 -5.20 -17.73 -1.52
CA LYS A 12 -6.43 -18.12 -2.23
C LYS A 12 -7.42 -18.84 -1.32
N LYS A 13 -6.96 -19.86 -0.60
CA LYS A 13 -7.81 -20.67 0.29
C LYS A 13 -8.42 -19.82 1.42
N ILE A 14 -7.68 -18.88 1.95
CA ILE A 14 -8.14 -17.98 3.02
C ILE A 14 -9.21 -17.04 2.48
N LEU A 15 -8.97 -16.41 1.33
CA LEU A 15 -9.91 -15.50 0.67
C LEU A 15 -11.24 -16.21 0.33
N GLU A 16 -11.17 -17.43 -0.23
CA GLU A 16 -12.36 -18.23 -0.52
C GLU A 16 -13.15 -18.59 0.76
N HIS A 17 -12.46 -18.90 1.87
CA HIS A 17 -13.10 -19.15 3.16
C HIS A 17 -13.81 -17.90 3.73
N GLU A 18 -13.30 -16.72 3.42
CA GLU A 18 -13.91 -15.43 3.77
C GLU A 18 -15.03 -15.00 2.80
N ASN A 19 -15.46 -15.86 1.90
CA ASN A 19 -16.43 -15.57 0.82
C ASN A 19 -15.97 -14.47 -0.13
N ILE A 20 -14.67 -14.28 -0.27
CA ILE A 20 -14.08 -13.38 -1.25
C ILE A 20 -13.81 -14.20 -2.52
N PHE A 21 -14.47 -13.81 -3.61
CA PHE A 21 -14.33 -14.51 -4.86
C PHE A 21 -12.99 -14.20 -5.55
N VAL A 22 -12.17 -15.22 -5.73
CA VAL A 22 -10.91 -15.16 -6.48
C VAL A 22 -10.99 -16.04 -7.72
N MET A 23 -10.22 -15.71 -8.75
CA MET A 23 -10.22 -16.40 -10.03
C MET A 23 -8.82 -16.95 -10.31
N ASP A 24 -8.74 -18.17 -10.82
CA ASP A 24 -7.52 -18.70 -11.41
C ASP A 24 -7.43 -18.35 -12.92
N TYR A 25 -6.25 -18.64 -13.48
CA TYR A 25 -5.97 -18.33 -14.88
C TYR A 25 -6.93 -19.03 -15.85
N GLU A 26 -7.22 -20.31 -15.64
CA GLU A 26 -8.08 -21.09 -16.55
C GLU A 26 -9.52 -20.54 -16.62
N ARG A 27 -10.05 -20.13 -15.48
CA ARG A 27 -11.38 -19.53 -15.42
C ARG A 27 -11.40 -18.16 -16.09
N SER A 28 -10.33 -17.38 -15.98
CA SER A 28 -10.25 -16.05 -16.60
C SER A 28 -10.25 -16.08 -18.13
N LEU A 29 -9.68 -17.13 -18.74
CA LEU A 29 -9.64 -17.29 -20.20
C LEU A 29 -11.05 -17.50 -20.84
N LYS A 30 -12.05 -17.79 -20.01
CA LYS A 30 -13.45 -17.95 -20.48
C LYS A 30 -14.22 -16.63 -20.52
N GLN A 31 -13.59 -15.52 -20.19
CA GLN A 31 -14.19 -14.19 -20.18
C GLN A 31 -13.43 -13.29 -21.15
N ASP A 32 -14.16 -12.67 -22.08
CA ASP A 32 -13.60 -11.70 -23.03
C ASP A 32 -13.51 -10.30 -22.36
N ILE A 33 -12.64 -10.20 -21.35
CA ILE A 33 -12.42 -8.98 -20.57
C ILE A 33 -10.90 -8.81 -20.38
N ARG A 34 -10.40 -7.63 -20.74
CA ARG A 34 -9.02 -7.26 -20.40
C ARG A 34 -8.91 -7.02 -18.88
N PRO A 35 -8.19 -7.86 -18.14
CA PRO A 35 -7.95 -7.59 -16.73
C PRO A 35 -6.99 -6.41 -16.55
N LEU A 36 -7.16 -5.67 -15.45
CA LEU A 36 -6.19 -4.66 -15.02
C LEU A 36 -4.95 -5.36 -14.46
N LYS A 37 -3.79 -5.05 -15.00
CA LYS A 37 -2.51 -5.59 -14.54
C LYS A 37 -1.97 -4.74 -13.40
N ILE A 38 -1.92 -5.30 -12.20
CA ILE A 38 -1.43 -4.62 -11.00
C ILE A 38 -0.17 -5.32 -10.49
N ILE A 39 0.90 -4.54 -10.30
CA ILE A 39 2.08 -5.00 -9.58
C ILE A 39 1.93 -4.66 -8.10
N ILE A 40 2.34 -5.58 -7.24
CA ILE A 40 2.56 -5.35 -5.82
C ILE A 40 4.04 -5.57 -5.51
N MET A 41 4.79 -4.47 -5.38
CA MET A 41 6.15 -4.50 -4.85
C MET A 41 6.07 -4.62 -3.33
N ASN A 42 6.29 -5.84 -2.85
CA ASN A 42 6.12 -6.16 -1.44
C ASN A 42 7.46 -6.07 -0.70
N LEU A 43 7.68 -4.98 0.02
CA LEU A 43 8.88 -4.72 0.84
C LEU A 43 8.71 -5.15 2.31
N MET A 44 7.49 -5.57 2.69
CA MET A 44 7.21 -6.01 4.07
C MET A 44 7.93 -7.31 4.42
N PRO A 45 8.34 -7.48 5.69
CA PRO A 45 9.07 -8.67 6.13
C PRO A 45 8.20 -9.94 6.19
N THR A 46 6.88 -9.78 6.38
CA THR A 46 5.89 -10.87 6.40
C THR A 46 5.10 -10.89 5.11
N LYS A 47 5.70 -11.46 4.04
CA LYS A 47 5.16 -11.40 2.68
C LYS A 47 3.73 -11.92 2.58
N GLN A 48 3.47 -13.14 3.07
CA GLN A 48 2.17 -13.80 2.95
C GLN A 48 1.04 -13.03 3.68
N ALA A 49 1.34 -12.42 4.83
CA ALA A 49 0.37 -11.58 5.53
C ALA A 49 0.01 -10.34 4.71
N THR A 50 1.00 -9.67 4.14
CA THR A 50 0.81 -8.48 3.29
C THR A 50 0.09 -8.82 1.99
N GLU A 51 0.43 -9.95 1.35
CA GLU A 51 -0.30 -10.48 0.19
C GLU A 51 -1.79 -10.60 0.49
N LEU A 52 -2.15 -11.28 1.59
CA LEU A 52 -3.54 -11.49 1.98
C LEU A 52 -4.27 -10.17 2.26
N GLN A 53 -3.63 -9.24 2.96
CA GLN A 53 -4.20 -7.92 3.28
C GLN A 53 -4.50 -7.10 2.03
N LEU A 54 -3.55 -7.03 1.09
CA LEU A 54 -3.71 -6.28 -0.15
C LEU A 54 -4.71 -6.96 -1.09
N LEU A 55 -4.64 -8.28 -1.25
CA LEU A 55 -5.58 -9.03 -2.08
C LEU A 55 -7.01 -8.86 -1.57
N ARG A 56 -7.23 -8.88 -0.26
CA ARG A 56 -8.54 -8.63 0.36
C ARG A 56 -9.04 -7.21 0.05
N SER A 57 -8.17 -6.22 0.14
CA SER A 57 -8.50 -4.82 -0.13
C SER A 57 -8.83 -4.59 -1.62
N LEU A 58 -8.05 -5.18 -2.52
CA LEU A 58 -8.24 -5.08 -3.97
C LEU A 58 -9.43 -5.91 -4.49
N SER A 59 -9.91 -6.91 -3.75
CA SER A 59 -11.03 -7.76 -4.18
C SER A 59 -12.39 -7.09 -4.09
N ASN A 60 -12.50 -5.94 -3.43
CA ASN A 60 -13.77 -5.22 -3.23
C ASN A 60 -14.13 -4.35 -4.45
N THR A 61 -14.03 -4.89 -5.66
CA THR A 61 -14.33 -4.21 -6.93
C THR A 61 -14.99 -5.17 -7.92
N PRO A 62 -15.85 -4.69 -8.83
CA PRO A 62 -16.34 -5.49 -9.94
C PRO A 62 -15.30 -5.66 -11.08
N LEU A 63 -14.18 -4.93 -11.05
CA LEU A 63 -13.15 -5.01 -12.08
C LEU A 63 -12.34 -6.28 -11.96
N GLN A 64 -11.93 -6.85 -13.09
CA GLN A 64 -11.01 -7.98 -13.10
C GLN A 64 -9.58 -7.45 -12.94
N VAL A 65 -8.87 -7.95 -11.93
CA VAL A 65 -7.51 -7.55 -11.60
C VAL A 65 -6.58 -8.75 -11.67
N ASP A 66 -5.48 -8.59 -12.36
CA ASP A 66 -4.39 -9.57 -12.49
C ASP A 66 -3.20 -9.11 -11.67
N ILE A 67 -2.79 -9.90 -10.68
CA ILE A 67 -1.77 -9.52 -9.71
C ILE A 67 -0.42 -10.15 -10.06
N THR A 68 0.61 -9.30 -10.10
CA THR A 68 2.02 -9.70 -10.18
C THR A 68 2.73 -9.25 -8.90
N PHE A 69 3.28 -10.18 -8.14
CA PHE A 69 4.11 -9.84 -6.99
C PHE A 69 5.55 -9.61 -7.42
N LEU A 70 6.11 -8.47 -6.98
CA LEU A 70 7.47 -8.05 -7.24
C LEU A 70 8.28 -8.04 -5.94
N LYS A 71 9.46 -8.62 -5.96
CA LYS A 71 10.47 -8.51 -4.91
C LYS A 71 11.69 -7.74 -5.41
N THR A 72 12.48 -7.23 -4.49
CA THR A 72 13.82 -6.72 -4.79
C THR A 72 14.75 -7.88 -5.18
N GLU A 73 15.63 -7.66 -6.15
CA GLU A 73 16.70 -8.58 -6.51
C GLU A 73 17.88 -8.47 -5.53
N THR A 74 18.13 -7.25 -5.05
CA THR A 74 19.28 -6.89 -4.23
C THR A 74 19.14 -7.23 -2.74
N HIS A 75 17.94 -7.62 -2.29
CA HIS A 75 17.67 -7.95 -0.88
C HIS A 75 16.85 -9.24 -0.76
N ASP A 76 17.38 -10.22 -0.03
CA ASP A 76 16.70 -11.50 0.22
C ASP A 76 15.69 -11.41 1.38
N ALA A 77 14.50 -11.96 1.18
CA ALA A 77 13.47 -12.05 2.20
C ALA A 77 13.86 -13.06 3.29
N GLN A 78 14.20 -12.59 4.49
CA GLN A 78 14.69 -13.46 5.58
C GLN A 78 13.58 -14.25 6.30
N ASN A 79 12.32 -13.81 6.19
CA ASN A 79 11.19 -14.37 6.97
C ASN A 79 10.27 -15.26 6.13
N GLU A 80 10.62 -15.52 4.88
CA GLU A 80 9.80 -16.33 3.97
C GLU A 80 10.59 -17.50 3.39
N SER A 81 9.88 -18.57 3.02
CA SER A 81 10.53 -19.68 2.37
C SER A 81 11.00 -19.31 0.96
N GLN A 82 12.19 -19.76 0.59
CA GLN A 82 12.72 -19.58 -0.75
C GLN A 82 11.75 -20.10 -1.82
N THR A 83 11.13 -21.26 -1.58
CA THR A 83 10.13 -21.86 -2.49
C THR A 83 8.95 -20.93 -2.74
N HIS A 84 8.43 -20.23 -1.71
CA HIS A 84 7.34 -19.27 -1.86
C HIS A 84 7.78 -18.10 -2.75
N MET A 85 8.96 -17.56 -2.47
CA MET A 85 9.51 -16.43 -3.22
C MET A 85 9.77 -16.78 -4.70
N GLU A 86 10.34 -17.95 -4.98
CA GLU A 86 10.60 -18.41 -6.35
C GLU A 86 9.33 -18.75 -7.13
N THR A 87 8.27 -19.19 -6.43
CA THR A 87 7.01 -19.61 -7.09
C THR A 87 6.11 -18.44 -7.42
N PHE A 88 6.03 -17.44 -6.55
CA PHE A 88 5.00 -16.39 -6.62
C PHE A 88 5.54 -15.00 -6.92
N TYR A 89 6.84 -14.76 -6.78
CA TYR A 89 7.44 -13.45 -6.99
C TYR A 89 8.31 -13.42 -8.25
N THR A 90 8.27 -12.29 -8.94
CA THR A 90 9.18 -11.93 -10.03
C THR A 90 10.15 -10.84 -9.56
N ILE A 91 11.17 -10.57 -10.37
CA ILE A 91 12.14 -9.48 -10.16
C ILE A 91 12.00 -8.43 -11.25
N PHE A 92 12.51 -7.23 -10.99
CA PHE A 92 12.34 -6.09 -11.89
C PHE A 92 12.87 -6.33 -13.33
N PRO A 93 14.04 -6.97 -13.55
CA PRO A 93 14.54 -7.27 -14.90
C PRO A 93 13.55 -8.06 -15.79
N GLU A 94 12.72 -8.91 -15.19
CA GLU A 94 11.76 -9.76 -15.91
C GLU A 94 10.53 -8.97 -16.41
N ILE A 95 10.22 -7.83 -15.78
CA ILE A 95 9.02 -7.04 -16.08
C ILE A 95 9.33 -5.66 -16.70
N ARG A 96 10.57 -5.22 -16.72
CA ARG A 96 10.97 -3.86 -17.13
C ARG A 96 10.53 -3.43 -18.52
N GLN A 97 10.24 -4.37 -19.41
CA GLN A 97 9.75 -4.11 -20.77
C GLN A 97 8.22 -4.19 -20.89
N GLN A 98 7.52 -4.44 -19.78
CA GLN A 98 6.07 -4.59 -19.74
C GLN A 98 5.41 -3.31 -19.24
N TYR A 99 4.12 -3.15 -19.60
CA TYR A 99 3.27 -2.05 -19.13
C TYR A 99 2.20 -2.57 -18.20
N PHE A 100 1.90 -1.78 -17.17
CA PHE A 100 0.94 -2.13 -16.12
C PHE A 100 -0.05 -1.00 -15.86
N ASP A 101 -1.24 -1.34 -15.42
CA ASP A 101 -2.28 -0.37 -15.10
C ASP A 101 -2.07 0.24 -13.71
N GLY A 102 -1.48 -0.49 -12.78
CA GLY A 102 -1.18 0.01 -11.45
C GLY A 102 0.02 -0.64 -10.80
N LEU A 103 0.64 0.08 -9.87
CA LEU A 103 1.72 -0.40 -9.02
C LEU A 103 1.45 0.00 -7.57
N ILE A 104 1.49 -0.97 -6.65
CA ILE A 104 1.51 -0.74 -5.21
C ILE A 104 2.93 -0.98 -4.71
N ILE A 105 3.50 -0.02 -3.99
CA ILE A 105 4.77 -0.18 -3.26
C ILE A 105 4.44 -0.15 -1.77
N THR A 106 4.73 -1.26 -1.07
CA THR A 106 4.38 -1.41 0.35
C THR A 106 5.37 -0.69 1.26
N GLY A 107 5.00 -0.55 2.53
CA GLY A 107 5.93 -0.15 3.58
C GLY A 107 7.09 -1.12 3.75
N ALA A 108 8.10 -0.69 4.50
CA ALA A 108 9.26 -1.48 4.89
C ALA A 108 9.73 -1.08 6.29
N PRO A 109 10.29 -2.00 7.10
CA PRO A 109 10.72 -1.72 8.48
C PRO A 109 12.14 -1.11 8.53
N VAL A 110 12.41 -0.14 7.66
CA VAL A 110 13.71 0.54 7.51
C VAL A 110 13.60 2.07 7.71
N GLU A 111 12.53 2.51 8.32
CA GLU A 111 12.17 3.93 8.46
C GLU A 111 13.12 4.76 9.32
N THR A 112 13.94 4.11 10.14
CA THR A 112 14.97 4.77 10.96
C THR A 112 16.28 5.04 10.21
N LEU A 113 16.49 4.41 9.05
CA LEU A 113 17.65 4.64 8.19
C LEU A 113 17.40 5.82 7.25
N ASP A 114 18.45 6.52 6.86
CA ASP A 114 18.35 7.42 5.71
C ASP A 114 18.03 6.62 4.45
N PHE A 115 17.35 7.23 3.47
CA PHE A 115 16.90 6.49 2.28
C PHE A 115 18.07 5.87 1.52
N GLU A 116 19.17 6.61 1.39
CA GLU A 116 20.39 6.19 0.70
C GLU A 116 21.18 5.08 1.43
N GLU A 117 20.89 4.86 2.72
CA GLU A 117 21.49 3.76 3.52
C GLU A 117 20.74 2.42 3.35
N VAL A 118 19.54 2.45 2.74
CA VAL A 118 18.77 1.25 2.47
C VAL A 118 19.40 0.49 1.30
N ASP A 119 19.76 -0.77 1.50
CA ASP A 119 20.53 -1.59 0.55
C ASP A 119 19.87 -1.72 -0.84
N TYR A 120 18.54 -1.77 -0.91
CA TYR A 120 17.77 -1.80 -2.16
C TYR A 120 17.33 -0.41 -2.66
N TRP A 121 17.82 0.68 -2.08
CA TRP A 121 17.42 2.03 -2.49
C TRP A 121 17.67 2.33 -3.98
N PRO A 122 18.84 1.99 -4.57
CA PRO A 122 19.08 2.22 -5.98
C PRO A 122 18.08 1.50 -6.89
N GLU A 123 17.73 0.25 -6.55
CA GLU A 123 16.74 -0.54 -7.28
C GLU A 123 15.34 0.07 -7.14
N LEU A 124 14.96 0.50 -5.95
CA LEU A 124 13.67 1.18 -5.71
C LEU A 124 13.55 2.47 -6.51
N VAL A 125 14.62 3.27 -6.58
CA VAL A 125 14.69 4.49 -7.40
C VAL A 125 14.49 4.16 -8.89
N GLU A 126 15.17 3.12 -9.40
CA GLU A 126 15.00 2.68 -10.79
C GLU A 126 13.55 2.29 -11.08
N ILE A 127 12.89 1.55 -10.17
CA ILE A 127 11.49 1.15 -10.30
C ILE A 127 10.56 2.36 -10.24
N MET A 128 10.78 3.29 -9.32
CA MET A 128 9.99 4.52 -9.22
C MET A 128 10.13 5.39 -10.47
N GLU A 129 11.32 5.49 -11.05
CA GLU A 129 11.54 6.22 -12.31
C GLU A 129 10.85 5.52 -13.49
N TRP A 130 11.04 4.20 -13.61
CA TRP A 130 10.38 3.37 -14.62
C TRP A 130 8.85 3.48 -14.55
N SER A 131 8.28 3.55 -13.36
CA SER A 131 6.83 3.64 -13.17
C SER A 131 6.21 4.87 -13.83
N LYS A 132 6.95 5.96 -13.99
CA LYS A 132 6.46 7.19 -14.65
C LYS A 132 6.05 6.98 -16.10
N THR A 133 6.62 5.98 -16.77
CA THR A 133 6.40 5.71 -18.21
C THR A 133 5.73 4.37 -18.47
N HIS A 134 5.73 3.45 -17.52
CA HIS A 134 5.23 2.07 -17.70
C HIS A 134 4.04 1.73 -16.84
N VAL A 135 3.63 2.64 -15.93
CA VAL A 135 2.51 2.41 -15.01
C VAL A 135 1.53 3.58 -15.07
N THR A 136 0.23 3.30 -15.17
CA THR A 136 -0.79 4.35 -15.20
C THR A 136 -0.89 5.08 -13.88
N SER A 137 -0.96 4.36 -12.74
CA SER A 137 -1.02 4.96 -11.40
C SER A 137 -0.24 4.14 -10.37
N THR A 138 0.56 4.82 -9.54
CA THR A 138 1.36 4.21 -8.47
C THR A 138 0.81 4.60 -7.11
N PHE A 139 0.65 3.61 -6.22
CA PHE A 139 0.13 3.74 -4.87
C PHE A 139 1.21 3.34 -3.86
N HIS A 140 1.70 4.32 -3.09
CA HIS A 140 2.77 4.13 -2.12
C HIS A 140 2.19 4.05 -0.71
N ILE A 141 2.65 3.09 0.11
CA ILE A 141 2.13 2.85 1.47
C ILE A 141 3.24 3.07 2.51
N CYS A 142 2.93 3.81 3.57
CA CYS A 142 3.76 4.04 4.75
C CYS A 142 5.18 4.52 4.39
N TRP A 143 6.21 3.72 4.66
CA TRP A 143 7.60 4.08 4.34
C TRP A 143 7.78 4.34 2.83
N ALA A 144 7.16 3.55 1.96
CA ALA A 144 7.25 3.82 0.52
C ALA A 144 6.58 5.15 0.13
N ALA A 145 5.56 5.60 0.86
CA ALA A 145 4.99 6.93 0.65
C ALA A 145 6.01 8.03 0.98
N GLN A 146 6.75 7.88 2.08
CA GLN A 146 7.84 8.80 2.44
C GLN A 146 8.97 8.75 1.40
N ALA A 147 9.38 7.55 0.98
CA ALA A 147 10.42 7.34 -0.03
C ALA A 147 10.05 7.95 -1.39
N GLY A 148 8.81 7.75 -1.84
CA GLY A 148 8.33 8.33 -3.09
C GLY A 148 8.19 9.85 -3.04
N LEU A 149 7.71 10.41 -1.94
CA LEU A 149 7.65 11.86 -1.71
C LEU A 149 9.05 12.47 -1.68
N TYR A 150 10.01 11.82 -1.03
CA TYR A 150 11.40 12.24 -1.02
C TYR A 150 12.00 12.22 -2.43
N TYR A 151 11.93 11.08 -3.10
CA TYR A 151 12.56 10.90 -4.41
C TYR A 151 12.00 11.83 -5.48
N HIS A 152 10.66 11.91 -5.59
CA HIS A 152 10.00 12.65 -6.68
C HIS A 152 9.88 14.16 -6.40
N TYR A 153 9.79 14.56 -5.13
CA TYR A 153 9.39 15.92 -4.73
C TYR A 153 10.33 16.57 -3.71
N GLY A 154 11.36 15.87 -3.25
CA GLY A 154 12.31 16.40 -2.27
C GLY A 154 11.71 16.63 -0.88
N VAL A 155 10.57 16.01 -0.56
CA VAL A 155 9.96 16.08 0.77
C VAL A 155 10.81 15.33 1.77
N ARG A 156 11.28 16.03 2.80
CA ARG A 156 12.14 15.44 3.82
C ARG A 156 11.37 14.49 4.73
N LYS A 157 12.09 13.52 5.26
CA LYS A 157 11.66 12.66 6.36
C LYS A 157 12.30 13.14 7.66
N GLU A 158 11.58 13.02 8.77
CA GLU A 158 12.10 13.23 10.12
C GLU A 158 11.74 12.06 11.02
N LEU A 159 12.62 11.74 11.97
CA LEU A 159 12.38 10.73 12.99
C LEU A 159 11.50 11.31 14.09
N LEU A 160 10.64 10.47 14.64
CA LEU A 160 9.75 10.81 15.75
C LEU A 160 10.40 10.41 17.08
N ASP A 161 10.19 11.23 18.12
CA ASP A 161 10.59 10.90 19.48
C ASP A 161 9.82 9.68 20.01
N GLU A 162 8.54 9.53 19.61
CA GLU A 162 7.68 8.39 19.94
C GLU A 162 7.04 7.83 18.68
N LYS A 163 6.93 6.50 18.62
CA LYS A 163 6.26 5.78 17.53
C LYS A 163 4.80 6.22 17.42
N ILE A 164 4.36 6.67 16.26
CA ILE A 164 2.92 6.80 15.97
C ILE A 164 2.37 5.41 15.76
N PHE A 165 1.60 4.90 16.75
CA PHE A 165 1.19 3.50 16.81
C PHE A 165 -0.26 3.36 17.27
N GLY A 166 -1.12 2.78 16.45
CA GLY A 166 -2.54 2.58 16.75
C GLY A 166 -3.47 3.12 15.68
N ILE A 167 -4.68 3.49 16.11
CA ILE A 167 -5.75 4.03 15.27
C ILE A 167 -5.86 5.52 15.51
N PHE A 168 -5.79 6.29 14.42
CA PHE A 168 -5.85 7.74 14.45
C PHE A 168 -7.03 8.23 13.62
N GLN A 169 -7.62 9.32 14.08
CA GLN A 169 -8.72 9.98 13.42
C GLN A 169 -8.19 10.97 12.38
N HIS A 170 -8.78 10.93 11.19
CA HIS A 170 -8.41 11.76 10.04
C HIS A 170 -9.61 12.54 9.54
N HIS A 171 -9.35 13.71 8.96
CA HIS A 171 -10.35 14.57 8.33
C HIS A 171 -10.12 14.61 6.82
N THR A 172 -11.20 14.53 6.04
CA THR A 172 -11.15 14.74 4.59
C THR A 172 -11.06 16.23 4.28
N ILE A 173 -10.13 16.61 3.38
CA ILE A 173 -9.92 18.02 3.00
C ILE A 173 -10.61 18.34 1.67
N HIS A 174 -10.21 17.72 0.58
CA HIS A 174 -10.74 17.99 -0.77
C HIS A 174 -11.83 16.97 -1.16
N ARG A 175 -13.01 17.05 -0.54
CA ARG A 175 -14.13 16.10 -0.64
C ARG A 175 -14.60 15.74 -2.05
N LYS A 176 -14.34 16.59 -3.04
CA LYS A 176 -14.71 16.36 -4.44
C LYS A 176 -13.73 15.52 -5.22
N THR A 177 -12.56 15.21 -4.63
CA THR A 177 -11.55 14.39 -5.29
C THR A 177 -12.02 12.93 -5.37
N PRO A 178 -11.99 12.31 -6.57
CA PRO A 178 -12.49 10.95 -6.76
C PRO A 178 -11.89 9.91 -5.80
N LEU A 179 -10.62 10.06 -5.40
CA LEU A 179 -9.93 9.12 -4.52
C LEU A 179 -10.62 8.94 -3.15
N ILE A 180 -11.15 10.01 -2.60
CA ILE A 180 -11.83 10.01 -1.29
C ILE A 180 -13.36 10.11 -1.42
N ARG A 181 -13.89 9.89 -2.62
CA ARG A 181 -15.34 9.88 -2.83
C ARG A 181 -15.99 8.78 -2.02
N GLY A 182 -17.00 9.15 -1.23
CA GLY A 182 -17.71 8.23 -0.33
C GLY A 182 -17.06 8.10 1.05
N PHE A 183 -16.01 8.84 1.33
CA PHE A 183 -15.48 8.95 2.69
C PHE A 183 -16.41 9.84 3.55
N ASP A 184 -16.49 9.52 4.82
CA ASP A 184 -17.03 10.43 5.83
C ASP A 184 -16.09 11.62 6.02
N ASP A 185 -16.62 12.70 6.61
CA ASP A 185 -15.81 13.88 6.94
C ASP A 185 -14.68 13.55 7.91
N VAL A 186 -14.93 12.56 8.77
CA VAL A 186 -14.02 12.04 9.78
C VAL A 186 -13.98 10.53 9.68
N PHE A 187 -12.78 9.96 9.65
CA PHE A 187 -12.60 8.51 9.56
C PHE A 187 -11.34 8.05 10.31
N ASN A 188 -11.25 6.76 10.57
CA ASN A 188 -10.13 6.14 11.26
C ASN A 188 -9.19 5.45 10.29
N ALA A 189 -7.87 5.53 10.57
CA ALA A 189 -6.85 4.76 9.87
C ALA A 189 -5.75 4.28 10.83
N PRO A 190 -5.17 3.08 10.59
CA PRO A 190 -4.06 2.56 11.38
C PRO A 190 -2.73 3.16 10.94
N HIS A 191 -1.88 3.40 11.93
CA HIS A 191 -0.48 3.80 11.74
C HIS A 191 0.45 2.94 12.60
N SER A 192 1.65 2.70 12.08
CA SER A 192 2.75 2.06 12.80
C SER A 192 4.06 2.54 12.19
N ARG A 193 4.63 3.63 12.72
CA ARG A 193 5.82 4.24 12.14
C ARG A 193 6.63 5.07 13.15
N HIS A 194 7.96 5.04 12.99
CA HIS A 194 8.94 5.82 13.76
C HIS A 194 9.40 7.10 13.04
N SER A 195 8.86 7.36 11.85
CA SER A 195 9.21 8.53 11.06
C SER A 195 7.97 9.17 10.43
N GLN A 196 8.11 10.41 10.01
CA GLN A 196 7.08 11.14 9.28
C GLN A 196 7.70 12.03 8.20
N ILE A 197 6.85 12.50 7.29
CA ILE A 197 7.22 13.53 6.31
C ILE A 197 7.15 14.92 6.96
N VAL A 198 8.00 15.81 6.51
CA VAL A 198 7.93 17.23 6.88
C VAL A 198 6.74 17.89 6.17
N ARG A 199 5.71 18.23 6.94
CA ARG A 199 4.44 18.82 6.42
C ARG A 199 4.68 20.04 5.55
N GLU A 200 5.54 20.95 6.00
CA GLU A 200 5.81 22.21 5.32
C GLU A 200 6.42 22.02 3.93
N ASP A 201 7.15 20.93 3.71
CA ASP A 201 7.70 20.60 2.40
C ASP A 201 6.59 20.17 1.44
N VAL A 202 5.58 19.44 1.93
CA VAL A 202 4.39 19.06 1.15
C VAL A 202 3.56 20.30 0.80
N GLU A 203 3.27 21.16 1.78
CA GLU A 203 2.42 22.34 1.60
C GLU A 203 3.05 23.40 0.69
N LYS A 204 4.38 23.48 0.64
CA LYS A 204 5.12 24.39 -0.26
C LYS A 204 5.20 23.87 -1.70
N ASN A 205 4.98 22.60 -1.93
CA ASN A 205 5.09 22.03 -3.27
C ASN A 205 3.74 22.08 -4.00
N PRO A 206 3.59 22.88 -5.08
CA PRO A 206 2.32 23.04 -5.79
C PRO A 206 1.86 21.80 -6.55
N GLU A 207 2.73 20.80 -6.74
CA GLU A 207 2.38 19.53 -7.37
C GLU A 207 1.71 18.55 -6.40
N LEU A 208 1.78 18.80 -5.09
CA LEU A 208 1.25 17.93 -4.05
C LEU A 208 -0.05 18.49 -3.48
N THR A 209 -1.01 17.61 -3.25
CA THR A 209 -2.29 17.97 -2.61
C THR A 209 -2.59 17.00 -1.48
N ILE A 210 -2.75 17.49 -0.26
CA ILE A 210 -3.18 16.70 0.89
C ILE A 210 -4.70 16.53 0.82
N LEU A 211 -5.18 15.27 0.75
CA LEU A 211 -6.61 14.94 0.67
C LEU A 211 -7.20 14.54 2.02
N ALA A 212 -6.39 14.01 2.90
CA ALA A 212 -6.80 13.64 4.25
C ALA A 212 -5.64 13.85 5.23
N ASP A 213 -5.98 14.30 6.43
CA ASP A 213 -5.03 14.75 7.43
C ASP A 213 -5.50 14.41 8.85
N SER A 214 -4.57 14.32 9.78
CA SER A 214 -4.79 14.09 11.20
C SER A 214 -4.01 15.09 12.04
N GLU A 215 -4.62 15.61 13.08
CA GLU A 215 -3.91 16.45 14.06
C GLU A 215 -2.82 15.68 14.81
N GLU A 216 -3.04 14.38 15.05
CA GLU A 216 -2.14 13.51 15.81
C GLU A 216 -1.13 12.75 14.92
N ALA A 217 -1.53 12.37 13.71
CA ALA A 217 -0.71 11.54 12.83
C ALA A 217 -0.27 12.23 11.51
N GLY A 218 -0.59 13.51 11.34
CA GLY A 218 -0.18 14.32 10.19
C GLY A 218 -0.86 13.92 8.87
N PRO A 219 -0.31 14.38 7.72
CA PRO A 219 -0.87 14.11 6.41
C PRO A 219 -0.98 12.61 6.13
N PHE A 220 -2.17 12.15 5.73
CA PHE A 220 -2.45 10.72 5.52
C PHE A 220 -2.52 10.33 4.04
N ILE A 221 -3.30 11.05 3.25
CA ILE A 221 -3.44 10.80 1.81
C ILE A 221 -2.96 12.04 1.06
N ILE A 222 -1.95 11.86 0.23
CA ILE A 222 -1.38 12.90 -0.63
C ILE A 222 -1.46 12.40 -2.07
N ILE A 223 -1.82 13.29 -2.99
CA ILE A 223 -1.94 12.99 -4.41
C ILE A 223 -1.07 13.93 -5.24
N ALA A 224 -0.49 13.43 -6.31
CA ALA A 224 0.25 14.20 -7.30
C ALA A 224 -0.06 13.74 -8.72
N LYS A 225 0.28 14.55 -9.73
CA LYS A 225 0.11 14.22 -11.15
C LYS A 225 -1.31 13.69 -11.45
N GLU A 226 -2.33 14.37 -10.95
CA GLU A 226 -3.74 14.01 -11.15
C GLU A 226 -4.08 12.56 -10.73
N GLY A 227 -3.34 12.00 -9.77
CA GLY A 227 -3.54 10.63 -9.25
C GLY A 227 -2.66 9.57 -9.90
N ARG A 228 -1.74 9.96 -10.75
CA ARG A 228 -0.68 9.05 -11.22
C ARG A 228 0.28 8.64 -10.09
N GLN A 229 0.36 9.46 -9.05
CA GLN A 229 1.13 9.15 -7.85
C GLN A 229 0.28 9.44 -6.61
N ILE A 230 0.08 8.42 -5.80
CA ILE A 230 -0.69 8.46 -4.56
C ILE A 230 0.20 8.00 -3.42
N PHE A 231 0.19 8.75 -2.32
CA PHE A 231 1.02 8.50 -1.15
C PHE A 231 0.12 8.41 0.09
N VAL A 232 0.14 7.27 0.77
CA VAL A 232 -0.64 6.99 1.97
C VAL A 232 0.31 6.67 3.11
N THR A 233 0.42 7.55 4.10
CA THR A 233 1.43 7.47 5.17
C THR A 233 1.11 6.47 6.27
N GLY A 234 -0.08 5.89 6.29
CA GLY A 234 -0.50 4.84 7.21
C GLY A 234 -0.75 3.51 6.49
N HIS A 235 -1.49 2.61 7.14
CA HIS A 235 -1.69 1.22 6.71
C HIS A 235 -3.18 0.86 6.56
N PRO A 236 -3.89 1.39 5.55
CA PRO A 236 -5.31 1.05 5.34
C PRO A 236 -5.54 -0.46 5.11
N GLU A 237 -4.53 -1.17 4.59
CA GLU A 237 -4.59 -2.60 4.31
C GLU A 237 -4.56 -3.50 5.54
N TYR A 238 -4.13 -3.01 6.70
CA TYR A 238 -3.91 -3.82 7.89
C TYR A 238 -5.13 -4.61 8.34
N ASP A 239 -4.88 -5.85 8.73
CA ASP A 239 -5.86 -6.69 9.40
C ASP A 239 -6.06 -6.28 10.86
N VAL A 240 -7.18 -6.76 11.42
CA VAL A 240 -7.55 -6.41 12.80
C VAL A 240 -6.48 -6.80 13.82
N LEU A 241 -5.72 -7.89 13.60
CA LEU A 241 -4.72 -8.40 14.54
C LEU A 241 -3.29 -7.92 14.23
N THR A 242 -3.07 -7.13 13.17
CA THR A 242 -1.71 -6.76 12.76
C THR A 242 -0.98 -5.93 13.81
N LEU A 243 -1.62 -4.87 14.31
CA LEU A 243 -1.02 -4.04 15.38
C LEU A 243 -0.87 -4.79 16.71
N ASP A 244 -1.78 -5.71 17.03
CA ASP A 244 -1.65 -6.60 18.22
C ASP A 244 -0.41 -7.49 18.10
N GLY A 245 -0.19 -8.06 16.91
CA GLY A 245 1.00 -8.85 16.61
C GLY A 245 2.29 -8.05 16.70
N GLU A 246 2.30 -6.81 16.18
CA GLU A 246 3.43 -5.89 16.28
C GLU A 246 3.72 -5.52 17.76
N TYR A 247 2.69 -5.14 18.51
CA TYR A 247 2.81 -4.78 19.92
C TYR A 247 3.40 -5.93 20.75
N LYS A 248 2.86 -7.14 20.60
CA LYS A 248 3.32 -8.33 21.33
C LYS A 248 4.75 -8.73 20.95
N ARG A 249 5.09 -8.62 19.64
CA ARG A 249 6.43 -8.90 19.14
C ARG A 249 7.46 -7.94 19.74
N ASP A 250 7.18 -6.63 19.71
CA ASP A 250 8.11 -5.61 20.16
C ASP A 250 8.27 -5.66 21.70
N PHE A 251 7.19 -5.93 22.41
CA PHE A 251 7.22 -6.19 23.85
C PHE A 251 8.03 -7.44 24.21
N ALA A 252 7.86 -8.54 23.47
CA ALA A 252 8.59 -9.78 23.69
C ALA A 252 10.10 -9.67 23.40
N LYS A 253 10.50 -8.75 22.51
CA LYS A 253 11.92 -8.42 22.24
C LYS A 253 12.56 -7.58 23.34
N GLY A 254 11.82 -7.20 24.37
CA GLY A 254 12.31 -6.34 25.44
C GLY A 254 12.70 -4.95 24.97
N MET A 255 12.06 -4.43 23.92
CA MET A 255 12.27 -3.06 23.48
C MET A 255 11.79 -2.10 24.55
N ASP A 256 12.64 -1.17 24.95
CA ASP A 256 12.26 -0.08 25.84
C ASP A 256 11.22 0.82 25.14
N ASN A 257 10.21 1.24 25.89
CA ASN A 257 9.18 2.19 25.41
C ASN A 257 8.34 1.72 24.21
N VAL A 258 7.87 0.46 24.21
CA VAL A 258 6.86 0.03 23.23
C VAL A 258 5.55 0.77 23.53
N PRO A 259 5.09 1.70 22.68
CA PRO A 259 3.88 2.46 22.96
C PRO A 259 2.66 1.54 22.92
N PHE A 260 1.69 1.80 23.81
CA PHE A 260 0.40 1.13 23.76
C PHE A 260 -0.36 1.59 22.50
N PRO A 261 -0.97 0.65 21.72
CA PRO A 261 -1.67 1.03 20.47
C PRO A 261 -2.87 1.93 20.76
N ASN A 262 -2.83 3.17 20.30
CA ASN A 262 -3.84 4.19 20.53
C ASN A 262 -5.21 3.77 19.95
N ARG A 263 -6.31 3.85 20.72
CA ARG A 263 -7.71 3.58 20.31
C ARG A 263 -7.91 2.26 19.55
N TYR A 264 -7.09 1.25 19.83
CA TYR A 264 -7.07 0.00 19.10
C TYR A 264 -7.83 -1.11 19.77
N TYR A 265 -7.62 -1.30 21.07
CA TYR A 265 -8.35 -2.30 21.85
C TYR A 265 -9.69 -1.74 22.32
N LYS A 266 -10.69 -2.63 22.45
CA LYS A 266 -11.99 -2.25 23.01
C LYS A 266 -11.80 -1.76 24.47
N ASP A 267 -12.29 -0.55 24.74
CA ASP A 267 -12.18 0.11 26.05
C ASP A 267 -10.72 0.19 26.57
N ASP A 268 -9.74 0.27 25.66
CA ASP A 268 -8.30 0.24 25.91
C ASP A 268 -7.83 -0.98 26.73
N LYS A 269 -8.52 -2.11 26.55
CA LYS A 269 -8.26 -3.37 27.27
C LYS A 269 -7.85 -4.47 26.28
N PRO A 270 -6.58 -4.92 26.28
CA PRO A 270 -6.11 -5.98 25.38
C PRO A 270 -6.89 -7.29 25.49
N GLU A 271 -7.38 -7.62 26.67
CA GLU A 271 -8.18 -8.82 26.94
C GLU A 271 -9.55 -8.82 26.26
N LEU A 272 -10.06 -7.63 25.88
CA LEU A 272 -11.31 -7.48 25.14
C LEU A 272 -11.11 -7.54 23.63
N GLY A 273 -9.85 -7.60 23.16
CA GLY A 273 -9.46 -7.68 21.78
C GLY A 273 -9.56 -6.35 21.01
N PRO A 274 -9.00 -6.31 19.79
CA PRO A 274 -9.00 -5.12 18.95
C PRO A 274 -10.33 -4.89 18.24
N VAL A 275 -10.60 -3.61 17.90
CA VAL A 275 -11.77 -3.19 17.12
C VAL A 275 -11.34 -2.66 15.76
N LYS A 276 -11.79 -3.30 14.68
CA LYS A 276 -11.50 -2.82 13.30
C LYS A 276 -12.47 -1.70 12.90
N SER A 277 -12.03 -0.45 13.03
CA SER A 277 -12.84 0.75 12.75
C SER A 277 -12.49 1.46 11.43
N TRP A 278 -11.63 0.89 10.59
CA TRP A 278 -11.13 1.51 9.35
C TRP A 278 -11.50 0.76 8.06
N ARG A 279 -12.17 -0.39 8.13
CA ARG A 279 -12.43 -1.29 7.00
C ARG A 279 -13.16 -0.61 5.83
N CYS A 280 -14.22 0.14 6.12
CA CYS A 280 -15.04 0.75 5.07
C CYS A 280 -14.25 1.76 4.26
N HIS A 281 -13.52 2.65 4.93
CA HIS A 281 -12.70 3.68 4.28
C HIS A 281 -11.51 3.08 3.54
N ALA A 282 -10.86 2.06 4.11
CA ALA A 282 -9.82 1.31 3.42
C ALA A 282 -10.33 0.67 2.11
N ASN A 283 -11.44 -0.07 2.17
CA ASN A 283 -12.04 -0.66 0.97
C ASN A 283 -12.45 0.41 -0.06
N THR A 284 -13.01 1.52 0.39
CA THR A 284 -13.40 2.64 -0.48
C THR A 284 -12.17 3.26 -1.15
N LEU A 285 -11.06 3.44 -0.42
CA LEU A 285 -9.81 3.98 -0.95
C LEU A 285 -9.27 3.12 -2.11
N TYR A 286 -9.12 1.81 -1.89
CA TYR A 286 -8.62 0.90 -2.94
C TYR A 286 -9.59 0.77 -4.11
N THR A 287 -10.90 0.72 -3.84
CA THR A 287 -11.92 0.68 -4.91
C THR A 287 -11.90 1.95 -5.75
N ASN A 288 -11.79 3.13 -5.12
CA ASN A 288 -11.69 4.40 -5.83
C ASN A 288 -10.40 4.51 -6.64
N TRP A 289 -9.26 4.06 -6.08
CA TRP A 289 -8.01 3.99 -6.83
C TRP A 289 -8.14 3.14 -8.07
N LEU A 290 -8.62 1.90 -7.94
CA LEU A 290 -8.81 0.99 -9.07
C LEU A 290 -9.77 1.55 -10.11
N ASN A 291 -10.88 2.16 -9.69
CA ASN A 291 -11.89 2.67 -10.61
C ASN A 291 -11.47 3.96 -11.31
N TYR A 292 -11.01 4.96 -10.55
CA TYR A 292 -10.81 6.30 -11.10
C TYR A 292 -9.40 6.55 -11.62
N TYR A 293 -8.37 5.93 -11.03
CA TYR A 293 -6.96 6.22 -11.33
C TYR A 293 -6.23 5.09 -12.04
N VAL A 294 -6.81 3.89 -12.03
CA VAL A 294 -6.30 2.76 -12.79
C VAL A 294 -7.20 2.52 -14.01
N TYR A 295 -8.45 2.11 -13.81
CA TYR A 295 -9.34 1.71 -14.90
C TYR A 295 -9.72 2.87 -15.84
N GLN A 296 -10.14 4.02 -15.30
CA GLN A 296 -10.59 5.13 -16.14
C GLN A 296 -9.45 5.93 -16.77
N MET A 297 -8.24 5.89 -16.19
CA MET A 297 -7.07 6.57 -16.74
C MET A 297 -6.25 5.69 -17.66
N THR A 298 -6.41 4.36 -17.57
CA THR A 298 -5.63 3.44 -18.42
C THR A 298 -5.98 3.65 -19.89
N THR A 299 -4.98 3.71 -20.73
CA THR A 299 -5.14 3.86 -22.18
C THR A 299 -5.60 2.54 -22.80
N TYR A 300 -6.29 2.59 -23.97
CA TYR A 300 -6.65 1.37 -24.71
C TYR A 300 -5.40 0.55 -25.07
N ASP A 301 -4.36 1.23 -25.58
CA ASP A 301 -3.04 0.64 -25.79
C ASP A 301 -2.13 0.99 -24.60
N PRO A 302 -1.65 0.00 -23.84
CA PRO A 302 -0.75 0.23 -22.72
C PRO A 302 0.56 0.95 -23.09
N MET A 303 1.03 0.85 -24.33
CA MET A 303 2.21 1.57 -24.80
C MET A 303 2.02 3.10 -24.81
N GLU A 304 0.77 3.57 -24.82
CA GLU A 304 0.47 5.01 -24.74
C GLU A 304 0.60 5.59 -23.32
N ILE A 305 0.82 4.75 -22.28
CA ILE A 305 1.02 5.19 -20.89
C ILE A 305 2.17 6.20 -20.79
N GLN A 306 3.23 6.01 -21.58
CA GLN A 306 4.37 6.93 -21.62
C GLN A 306 3.99 8.37 -22.04
N ASN A 307 2.85 8.57 -22.70
CA ASN A 307 2.35 9.86 -23.13
C ASN A 307 1.40 10.53 -22.13
N LEU A 308 1.04 9.86 -21.02
CA LEU A 308 0.24 10.44 -19.97
C LEU A 308 1.05 11.53 -19.24
N LYS A 309 0.46 12.69 -19.06
CA LYS A 309 1.09 13.85 -18.41
C LYS A 309 1.03 13.76 -16.89
#